data_404e04a26696a63e3f63ea8cc59e1d00
#
_entry.id   404e04a26696a63e3f63ea8cc59e1d00
#
_cell.length_a   1.000
_cell.length_b   1.000
_cell.length_c   1.000
_cell.angle_alpha   90.00
_cell.angle_beta   90.00
_cell.angle_gamma   90.00
#
_symmetry.space_group_name_H-M   'P 1'
#
loop_
_entity.id
_entity.type
_entity.pdbx_description
1 polymer ?
#
loop_
_entity_poly.entity_id
_entity_poly.type
_entity_poly.pdbx_seq_one_letter_code
_entity_poly.pdbx_strand_id
1 'polypeptide(L)'
;MMVRMVRRLAASGVFVVGSCASTAMAQDLLISLSDPATLSGQAISDTEILRLSPGGPAQPCLNLAALRTYFGDRNNDGTLDEPNDIDAIDFVETPGLPVPCGLTFSLLADQAGFKDGDVLRFDPTAPGTVQVVFSEAFLVQALEVVDGNLDVDALAFGDDGTMYFSLAEDELLGVAQVVMQDDDAAMLPPGAVKALSFLPGTVFEAAASHALGKSVAIGDLRGLEIDGGDVLFQIQSPSDQDGSVFSTKNGGMLVAGFEEAKLGFAENVETDALAYAPTQAFPVLTATPTKPASGAPTTLTIRGLTPAQPFVVLAAQALAPSGVAAVLPGFGALVLDPADPLFLASLTSLPALIGVASPIGDGAFTALAPGAFGTPLDVAVQIVELQTSRVSNPVVVEINQ
;
A
#
# COMPACT_ATOMS: atom_id res chain seq x y z
N MET A 1 18.34 81.69 1.83
CA MET A 1 17.33 80.85 1.17
C MET A 1 18.04 79.71 0.46
N MET A 2 18.15 78.57 1.08
CA MET A 2 19.10 77.52 0.73
C MET A 2 18.27 76.33 0.21
N VAL A 3 18.31 76.05 -1.11
CA VAL A 3 17.61 74.95 -1.75
C VAL A 3 18.49 73.71 -1.69
N ARG A 4 18.09 72.70 -0.90
CA ARG A 4 18.77 71.37 -0.85
C ARG A 4 18.27 70.50 -2.01
N MET A 5 19.18 70.17 -2.86
CA MET A 5 19.03 69.20 -3.95
C MET A 5 19.21 67.78 -3.40
N VAL A 6 18.13 67.02 -3.34
CA VAL A 6 18.18 65.59 -2.95
C VAL A 6 18.39 64.77 -4.21
N ARG A 7 19.57 64.17 -4.34
CA ARG A 7 19.85 63.13 -5.34
C ARG A 7 19.22 61.80 -4.89
N ARG A 8 18.26 61.30 -5.70
CA ARG A 8 17.79 59.92 -5.57
C ARG A 8 18.81 58.98 -6.24
N LEU A 9 19.45 58.13 -5.46
CA LEU A 9 20.14 56.94 -5.93
C LEU A 9 19.10 55.88 -6.18
N ALA A 10 18.88 55.49 -7.43
CA ALA A 10 18.14 54.29 -7.81
C ALA A 10 19.11 53.10 -7.67
N ALA A 11 18.97 52.33 -6.61
CA ALA A 11 19.61 51.03 -6.48
C ALA A 11 18.76 50.01 -7.27
N SER A 12 19.23 49.59 -8.43
CA SER A 12 18.69 48.45 -9.17
C SER A 12 19.07 47.18 -8.44
N GLY A 13 18.22 46.74 -7.50
CA GLY A 13 18.30 45.42 -6.91
C GLY A 13 17.83 44.41 -7.96
N VAL A 14 18.75 43.64 -8.51
CA VAL A 14 18.42 42.42 -9.23
C VAL A 14 17.95 41.41 -8.17
N PHE A 15 16.64 41.25 -8.05
CA PHE A 15 16.07 40.10 -7.33
C PHE A 15 16.31 38.85 -8.18
N VAL A 16 17.32 38.06 -7.83
CA VAL A 16 17.41 36.67 -8.25
C VAL A 16 16.33 35.95 -7.45
N VAL A 17 15.17 35.74 -8.06
CA VAL A 17 14.19 34.77 -7.58
C VAL A 17 14.82 33.42 -7.84
N GLY A 18 15.59 32.94 -6.85
CA GLY A 18 15.93 31.54 -6.79
C GLY A 18 14.62 30.78 -6.64
N SER A 19 14.17 30.14 -7.71
CA SER A 19 13.20 29.07 -7.59
C SER A 19 13.84 27.99 -6.72
N CYS A 20 13.55 28.00 -5.43
CA CYS A 20 13.63 26.78 -4.65
C CYS A 20 12.61 25.84 -5.31
N ALA A 21 13.07 25.05 -6.29
CA ALA A 21 12.42 23.80 -6.58
C ALA A 21 12.49 23.04 -5.24
N SER A 22 11.42 23.05 -4.47
CA SER A 22 11.19 22.05 -3.47
C SER A 22 11.18 20.75 -4.28
N THR A 23 12.28 20.01 -4.23
CA THR A 23 12.23 18.59 -4.48
C THR A 23 11.35 18.06 -3.35
N ALA A 24 10.03 18.05 -3.58
CA ALA A 24 9.16 17.15 -2.86
C ALA A 24 9.85 15.79 -3.03
N MET A 25 10.33 15.21 -1.95
CA MET A 25 10.81 13.84 -2.00
C MET A 25 9.58 13.06 -2.41
N ALA A 26 9.63 12.52 -3.62
CA ALA A 26 8.52 11.74 -4.13
C ALA A 26 8.38 10.57 -3.16
N GLN A 27 7.25 10.53 -2.49
CA GLN A 27 6.89 9.49 -1.54
C GLN A 27 6.67 8.21 -2.33
N ASP A 28 7.02 7.08 -1.74
CA ASP A 28 6.69 5.79 -2.32
C ASP A 28 5.17 5.58 -2.29
N LEU A 29 4.66 4.81 -3.24
CA LEU A 29 3.24 4.44 -3.34
C LEU A 29 3.07 2.93 -3.11
N LEU A 30 1.89 2.53 -2.70
CA LEU A 30 1.42 1.14 -2.70
C LEU A 30 0.38 0.99 -3.81
N ILE A 31 0.38 -0.17 -4.47
CA ILE A 31 -0.62 -0.55 -5.47
C ILE A 31 -1.00 -2.02 -5.34
N SER A 32 -2.19 -2.40 -5.78
CA SER A 32 -2.59 -3.74 -6.20
C SER A 32 -2.69 -3.82 -7.73
N LEU A 33 -2.93 -4.99 -8.25
CA LEU A 33 -3.07 -5.26 -9.68
C LEU A 33 -4.43 -5.92 -9.94
N SER A 34 -5.10 -5.57 -11.03
CA SER A 34 -6.36 -6.23 -11.44
C SER A 34 -6.17 -7.64 -11.99
N ASP A 35 -4.98 -7.94 -12.48
CA ASP A 35 -4.65 -9.26 -13.04
C ASP A 35 -3.27 -9.72 -12.56
N PRO A 36 -3.05 -11.04 -12.41
CA PRO A 36 -1.72 -11.56 -12.12
C PRO A 36 -0.71 -11.18 -13.18
N ALA A 37 0.46 -10.71 -12.80
CA ALA A 37 1.48 -10.20 -13.70
C ALA A 37 2.86 -10.82 -13.45
N THR A 38 3.83 -10.50 -14.34
CA THR A 38 5.22 -10.91 -14.18
C THR A 38 6.12 -9.70 -13.94
N LEU A 39 6.68 -9.62 -12.74
CA LEU A 39 7.62 -8.59 -12.35
C LEU A 39 9.03 -9.14 -12.23
N SER A 40 9.95 -8.69 -13.08
CA SER A 40 11.36 -9.14 -13.10
C SER A 40 11.53 -10.67 -13.18
N GLY A 41 10.60 -11.36 -13.85
CA GLY A 41 10.59 -12.83 -14.01
C GLY A 41 9.96 -13.59 -12.84
N GLN A 42 9.40 -12.91 -11.85
CA GLN A 42 8.62 -13.47 -10.75
C GLN A 42 7.13 -13.26 -11.03
N ALA A 43 6.32 -14.32 -10.87
CA ALA A 43 4.87 -14.19 -10.91
C ALA A 43 4.39 -13.44 -9.67
N ILE A 44 3.54 -12.44 -9.86
CA ILE A 44 2.88 -11.64 -8.84
C ILE A 44 1.38 -11.92 -8.96
N SER A 45 0.72 -12.17 -7.85
CA SER A 45 -0.74 -12.29 -7.81
C SER A 45 -1.38 -10.90 -7.83
N ASP A 46 -2.59 -10.80 -8.36
CA ASP A 46 -3.48 -9.66 -8.28
C ASP A 46 -3.73 -9.20 -6.83
N THR A 47 -3.84 -10.12 -5.90
CA THR A 47 -4.02 -9.84 -4.47
C THR A 47 -2.78 -9.23 -3.79
N GLU A 48 -1.58 -9.34 -4.36
CA GLU A 48 -0.35 -8.88 -3.71
C GLU A 48 -0.22 -7.34 -3.75
N ILE A 49 0.16 -6.73 -2.63
CA ILE A 49 0.45 -5.30 -2.57
C ILE A 49 1.90 -5.04 -2.96
N LEU A 50 2.08 -4.17 -3.93
CA LEU A 50 3.37 -3.75 -4.43
C LEU A 50 3.73 -2.36 -3.92
N ARG A 51 5.01 -2.09 -3.76
CA ARG A 51 5.56 -0.77 -3.45
C ARG A 51 6.24 -0.19 -4.67
N LEU A 52 5.88 1.01 -5.02
CA LEU A 52 6.48 1.81 -6.08
C LEU A 52 7.37 2.87 -5.46
N SER A 53 8.63 2.92 -5.91
CA SER A 53 9.51 4.05 -5.62
C SER A 53 9.74 4.86 -6.89
N PRO A 54 9.83 6.19 -6.83
CA PRO A 54 9.94 7.04 -8.00
C PRO A 54 11.08 6.64 -8.93
N GLY A 55 10.75 6.26 -10.16
CA GLY A 55 11.71 5.85 -11.20
C GLY A 55 12.38 4.50 -10.97
N GLY A 56 11.92 3.74 -9.98
CA GLY A 56 12.33 2.35 -9.74
C GLY A 56 11.28 1.35 -10.21
N PRO A 57 11.66 0.07 -10.40
CA PRO A 57 10.69 -0.98 -10.64
C PRO A 57 9.83 -1.20 -9.39
N ALA A 58 8.60 -1.68 -9.59
CA ALA A 58 7.73 -2.15 -8.51
C ALA A 58 8.44 -3.23 -7.67
N GLN A 59 8.11 -3.30 -6.40
CA GLN A 59 8.67 -4.28 -5.47
C GLN A 59 7.54 -4.92 -4.65
N PRO A 60 7.53 -6.25 -4.46
CA PRO A 60 6.59 -6.87 -3.54
C PRO A 60 6.70 -6.24 -2.14
N CYS A 61 5.56 -5.82 -1.58
CA CYS A 61 5.45 -5.26 -0.23
C CYS A 61 4.76 -6.24 0.72
N LEU A 62 3.57 -6.69 0.35
CA LEU A 62 2.84 -7.73 1.05
C LEU A 62 2.55 -8.85 0.06
N ASN A 63 3.18 -9.99 0.27
CA ASN A 63 2.92 -11.17 -0.55
C ASN A 63 1.64 -11.89 -0.09
N LEU A 64 1.11 -12.72 -0.97
CA LEU A 64 -0.09 -13.50 -0.74
C LEU A 64 -0.07 -14.30 0.59
N ALA A 65 1.07 -14.89 0.96
CA ALA A 65 1.18 -15.67 2.19
C ALA A 65 1.05 -14.79 3.44
N ALA A 66 1.58 -13.56 3.40
CA ALA A 66 1.38 -12.59 4.47
C ALA A 66 -0.09 -12.17 4.54
N LEU A 67 -0.70 -11.84 3.41
CA LEU A 67 -2.12 -11.45 3.34
C LEU A 67 -3.04 -12.54 3.88
N ARG A 68 -2.86 -13.80 3.49
CA ARG A 68 -3.59 -14.96 4.06
C ARG A 68 -3.49 -15.02 5.58
N THR A 69 -2.30 -14.76 6.12
CA THR A 69 -2.11 -14.77 7.57
C THR A 69 -2.91 -13.66 8.27
N TYR A 70 -2.96 -12.47 7.68
CA TYR A 70 -3.72 -11.34 8.24
C TYR A 70 -5.22 -11.49 8.00
N PHE A 71 -5.61 -12.12 6.92
CA PHE A 71 -7.01 -12.40 6.61
C PHE A 71 -7.58 -13.51 7.52
N GLY A 72 -6.81 -14.57 7.76
CA GLY A 72 -7.12 -15.64 8.69
C GLY A 72 -7.98 -16.75 8.09
N ASP A 73 -8.33 -17.73 8.92
CA ASP A 73 -9.29 -18.82 8.61
C ASP A 73 -10.70 -18.35 8.97
N ARG A 74 -11.41 -17.80 8.00
CA ARG A 74 -12.73 -17.20 8.19
C ARG A 74 -13.87 -18.22 8.13
N ASN A 75 -13.67 -19.26 7.32
CA ASN A 75 -14.67 -20.32 7.14
C ASN A 75 -14.52 -21.45 8.18
N ASN A 76 -13.47 -21.41 9.01
CA ASN A 76 -13.12 -22.40 10.05
C ASN A 76 -12.92 -23.82 9.48
N ASP A 77 -12.34 -23.93 8.29
CA ASP A 77 -12.00 -25.22 7.68
C ASP A 77 -10.59 -25.73 8.04
N GLY A 78 -9.83 -24.93 8.78
CA GLY A 78 -8.46 -25.22 9.22
C GLY A 78 -7.39 -24.76 8.21
N THR A 79 -7.77 -24.05 7.16
CA THR A 79 -6.87 -23.41 6.21
C THR A 79 -7.03 -21.89 6.27
N LEU A 80 -5.94 -21.16 5.99
CA LEU A 80 -6.01 -19.71 5.90
C LEU A 80 -6.67 -19.32 4.60
N ASP A 81 -7.70 -18.48 4.71
CA ASP A 81 -8.35 -17.91 3.53
C ASP A 81 -7.45 -16.88 2.83
N GLU A 82 -7.64 -16.73 1.55
CA GLU A 82 -7.02 -15.76 0.70
C GLU A 82 -8.03 -14.68 0.37
N PRO A 83 -7.70 -13.37 0.50
CA PRO A 83 -8.55 -12.34 -0.07
C PRO A 83 -8.73 -12.60 -1.57
N ASN A 84 -9.94 -12.47 -2.08
CA ASN A 84 -10.24 -12.81 -3.48
C ASN A 84 -9.70 -11.80 -4.51
N ASP A 85 -9.31 -10.70 -4.14
CA ASP A 85 -8.64 -9.60 -4.79
C ASP A 85 -8.77 -8.36 -3.91
N ILE A 86 -7.85 -7.43 -4.01
CA ILE A 86 -7.88 -6.17 -3.28
C ILE A 86 -8.11 -5.04 -4.27
N ASP A 87 -9.34 -4.55 -4.29
CA ASP A 87 -9.86 -3.63 -5.27
C ASP A 87 -9.55 -2.17 -4.94
N ALA A 88 -9.51 -1.82 -3.67
CA ALA A 88 -9.06 -0.51 -3.22
C ALA A 88 -8.16 -0.63 -1.99
N ILE A 89 -7.18 0.26 -1.87
CA ILE A 89 -6.34 0.36 -0.68
C ILE A 89 -6.18 1.79 -0.23
N ASP A 90 -6.00 1.95 1.07
CA ASP A 90 -5.37 3.12 1.66
C ASP A 90 -4.55 2.73 2.88
N PHE A 91 -3.59 3.56 3.24
CA PHE A 91 -2.71 3.32 4.37
C PHE A 91 -2.82 4.43 5.40
N VAL A 92 -3.56 4.16 6.47
CA VAL A 92 -3.64 5.07 7.60
C VAL A 92 -2.45 4.85 8.54
N GLU A 93 -1.50 5.78 8.54
CA GLU A 93 -0.35 5.70 9.45
C GLU A 93 -0.81 5.63 10.90
N THR A 94 -0.54 4.51 11.54
CA THR A 94 -0.69 4.38 13.00
C THR A 94 0.70 4.36 13.61
N PRO A 95 1.12 5.43 14.31
CA PRO A 95 2.47 5.52 14.86
C PRO A 95 2.85 4.30 15.71
N GLY A 96 3.94 3.65 15.36
CA GLY A 96 4.49 2.51 16.10
C GLY A 96 3.95 1.14 15.71
N LEU A 97 3.10 1.05 14.70
CA LEU A 97 2.62 -0.24 14.19
C LEU A 97 3.30 -0.59 12.85
N PRO A 98 3.62 -1.89 12.61
CA PRO A 98 4.22 -2.31 11.35
C PRO A 98 3.19 -2.29 10.20
N VAL A 99 3.65 -2.14 8.97
CA VAL A 99 2.90 -2.58 7.79
C VAL A 99 2.68 -4.10 7.92
N PRO A 100 1.48 -4.62 7.78
CA PRO A 100 0.28 -4.06 7.13
C PRO A 100 -0.69 -3.34 8.07
N CYS A 101 -0.27 -3.07 9.28
CA CYS A 101 -1.09 -2.43 10.29
C CYS A 101 -1.45 -1.01 9.87
N GLY A 102 -2.68 -0.80 9.55
CA GLY A 102 -3.17 0.46 8.97
C GLY A 102 -3.59 0.33 7.52
N LEU A 103 -3.28 -0.79 6.85
CA LEU A 103 -3.85 -1.05 5.53
C LEU A 103 -5.37 -1.19 5.67
N THR A 104 -6.07 -0.30 4.99
CA THR A 104 -7.51 -0.31 4.81
C THR A 104 -7.78 -0.67 3.36
N PHE A 105 -8.76 -1.52 3.10
CA PHE A 105 -8.97 -2.08 1.77
C PHE A 105 -10.42 -2.49 1.53
N SER A 106 -10.83 -2.66 0.27
CA SER A 106 -12.02 -3.35 -0.18
C SER A 106 -11.68 -4.66 -0.88
N LEU A 107 -12.66 -5.47 -1.19
CA LEU A 107 -12.54 -6.72 -1.93
C LEU A 107 -13.34 -6.63 -3.23
N LEU A 108 -12.82 -7.18 -4.31
CA LEU A 108 -13.49 -7.23 -5.61
C LEU A 108 -14.85 -7.97 -5.58
N ALA A 109 -15.07 -8.86 -4.64
CA ALA A 109 -16.32 -9.62 -4.54
C ALA A 109 -16.60 -10.09 -3.11
N ASP A 110 -17.85 -10.38 -2.82
CA ASP A 110 -18.31 -10.95 -1.56
C ASP A 110 -17.49 -12.18 -1.13
N GLN A 111 -16.89 -12.15 0.04
CA GLN A 111 -16.08 -13.25 0.54
C GLN A 111 -16.13 -13.40 2.06
N ALA A 112 -16.26 -14.64 2.54
CA ALA A 112 -16.07 -15.02 3.94
C ALA A 112 -16.89 -14.19 4.95
N GLY A 113 -18.08 -13.71 4.50
CA GLY A 113 -18.98 -12.88 5.29
C GLY A 113 -18.74 -11.38 5.18
N PHE A 114 -17.76 -10.95 4.42
CA PHE A 114 -17.59 -9.57 3.97
C PHE A 114 -18.28 -9.34 2.62
N LYS A 115 -18.67 -8.11 2.40
CA LYS A 115 -19.23 -7.61 1.16
C LYS A 115 -18.14 -6.88 0.35
N ASP A 116 -18.29 -6.81 -0.96
CA ASP A 116 -17.45 -6.05 -1.87
C ASP A 116 -17.41 -4.54 -1.54
N GLY A 117 -18.53 -3.98 -1.12
CA GLY A 117 -18.61 -2.61 -0.64
C GLY A 117 -18.18 -2.39 0.83
N ASP A 118 -17.70 -3.43 1.54
CA ASP A 118 -17.16 -3.25 2.89
C ASP A 118 -15.75 -2.64 2.84
N VAL A 119 -15.54 -1.57 3.58
CA VAL A 119 -14.19 -1.04 3.84
C VAL A 119 -13.61 -1.75 5.05
N LEU A 120 -12.57 -2.52 4.81
CA LEU A 120 -11.95 -3.42 5.76
C LEU A 120 -10.61 -2.89 6.26
N ARG A 121 -10.18 -3.37 7.43
CA ARG A 121 -8.84 -3.08 7.97
C ARG A 121 -8.26 -4.32 8.62
N PHE A 122 -6.99 -4.61 8.38
CA PHE A 122 -6.28 -5.61 9.17
C PHE A 122 -6.09 -5.11 10.60
N ASP A 123 -6.45 -5.95 11.58
CA ASP A 123 -6.18 -5.60 12.97
C ASP A 123 -4.68 -5.78 13.28
N PRO A 124 -3.96 -4.67 13.56
CA PRO A 124 -2.53 -4.75 13.83
C PRO A 124 -2.20 -5.50 15.12
N THR A 125 -3.18 -5.64 16.01
CA THR A 125 -3.00 -6.27 17.31
C THR A 125 -3.44 -7.73 17.33
N ALA A 126 -4.12 -8.18 16.27
CA ALA A 126 -4.67 -9.53 16.17
C ALA A 126 -4.63 -10.02 14.70
N PRO A 127 -3.48 -10.50 14.17
CA PRO A 127 -3.41 -11.19 12.88
C PRO A 127 -4.48 -12.28 12.78
N GLY A 128 -5.04 -12.45 11.60
CA GLY A 128 -6.23 -13.28 11.41
C GLY A 128 -7.53 -12.61 11.81
N THR A 129 -7.49 -11.31 12.16
CA THR A 129 -8.68 -10.52 12.44
C THR A 129 -8.77 -9.34 11.49
N VAL A 130 -9.82 -9.32 10.69
CA VAL A 130 -10.20 -8.20 9.84
C VAL A 130 -11.37 -7.48 10.49
N GLN A 131 -11.29 -6.17 10.59
CA GLN A 131 -12.33 -5.31 11.13
C GLN A 131 -13.04 -4.60 9.97
N VAL A 132 -14.37 -4.55 10.03
CA VAL A 132 -15.16 -3.69 9.13
C VAL A 132 -15.09 -2.27 9.67
N VAL A 133 -14.48 -1.36 8.90
CA VAL A 133 -14.39 0.07 9.22
C VAL A 133 -15.69 0.77 8.83
N PHE A 134 -16.15 0.51 7.61
CA PHE A 134 -17.46 0.91 7.10
C PHE A 134 -18.08 -0.31 6.43
N SER A 135 -19.33 -0.62 6.77
CA SER A 135 -20.05 -1.69 6.07
C SER A 135 -20.69 -1.16 4.80
N GLU A 136 -20.80 -1.98 3.77
CA GLU A 136 -21.56 -1.69 2.56
C GLU A 136 -22.96 -1.15 2.89
N ALA A 137 -23.68 -1.81 3.80
CA ALA A 137 -25.01 -1.36 4.24
C ALA A 137 -25.01 0.08 4.79
N PHE A 138 -23.94 0.52 5.47
CA PHE A 138 -23.78 1.89 5.91
C PHE A 138 -23.50 2.83 4.73
N LEU A 139 -22.64 2.44 3.79
CA LEU A 139 -22.30 3.25 2.62
C LEU A 139 -23.48 3.38 1.66
N VAL A 140 -24.24 2.30 1.44
CA VAL A 140 -25.54 2.31 0.72
C VAL A 140 -26.49 3.35 1.33
N GLN A 141 -26.60 3.36 2.65
CA GLN A 141 -27.43 4.37 3.34
C GLN A 141 -26.85 5.78 3.23
N ALA A 142 -25.53 5.93 3.34
CA ALA A 142 -24.86 7.24 3.30
C ALA A 142 -24.94 7.90 1.92
N LEU A 143 -24.89 7.12 0.85
CA LEU A 143 -25.09 7.55 -0.54
C LEU A 143 -26.56 7.56 -0.97
N GLU A 144 -27.46 6.91 -0.21
CA GLU A 144 -28.87 6.68 -0.58
C GLU A 144 -28.99 5.84 -1.87
N VAL A 145 -28.13 4.81 -2.07
CA VAL A 145 -28.15 3.91 -3.24
C VAL A 145 -29.51 3.19 -3.32
N VAL A 146 -30.08 3.12 -4.53
CA VAL A 146 -31.48 2.69 -4.71
C VAL A 146 -31.63 1.17 -4.70
N ASP A 147 -30.72 0.45 -5.30
CA ASP A 147 -30.78 -1.02 -5.41
C ASP A 147 -30.23 -1.75 -4.17
N GLY A 148 -29.44 -1.06 -3.35
CA GLY A 148 -28.95 -1.58 -2.08
C GLY A 148 -27.72 -2.44 -2.18
N ASN A 149 -27.00 -2.39 -3.30
CA ASN A 149 -25.68 -2.98 -3.52
C ASN A 149 -24.68 -1.86 -3.82
N LEU A 150 -23.43 -2.04 -3.46
CA LEU A 150 -22.38 -1.06 -3.69
C LEU A 150 -21.04 -1.76 -3.63
N ASP A 151 -20.17 -1.46 -4.58
CA ASP A 151 -18.79 -1.94 -4.64
C ASP A 151 -17.84 -0.73 -4.60
N VAL A 152 -16.81 -0.80 -3.74
CA VAL A 152 -15.84 0.29 -3.55
C VAL A 152 -14.57 -0.03 -4.32
N ASP A 153 -14.28 0.75 -5.36
CA ASP A 153 -13.22 0.52 -6.33
C ASP A 153 -11.96 1.39 -6.11
N ALA A 154 -12.11 2.55 -5.51
CA ALA A 154 -10.97 3.35 -5.05
C ALA A 154 -11.24 3.93 -3.66
N LEU A 155 -10.18 4.08 -2.86
CA LEU A 155 -10.28 4.47 -1.45
C LEU A 155 -9.10 5.34 -1.06
N ALA A 156 -9.38 6.44 -0.32
CA ALA A 156 -8.37 7.24 0.35
C ALA A 156 -8.91 7.84 1.65
N PHE A 157 -8.04 8.08 2.61
CA PHE A 157 -8.36 8.83 3.83
C PHE A 157 -7.52 10.10 3.91
N GLY A 158 -8.16 11.25 4.01
CA GLY A 158 -7.47 12.49 4.29
C GLY A 158 -6.94 12.56 5.72
N ASP A 159 -6.02 13.48 5.97
CA ASP A 159 -5.42 13.73 7.30
C ASP A 159 -6.45 14.03 8.40
N ASP A 160 -7.61 14.52 8.02
CA ASP A 160 -8.74 14.82 8.93
C ASP A 160 -9.63 13.59 9.20
N GLY A 161 -9.32 12.45 8.58
CA GLY A 161 -10.09 11.21 8.64
C GLY A 161 -11.32 11.18 7.73
N THR A 162 -11.46 12.12 6.80
CA THR A 162 -12.46 12.06 5.74
C THR A 162 -12.12 10.91 4.80
N MET A 163 -13.07 10.00 4.56
CA MET A 163 -12.95 8.96 3.56
C MET A 163 -13.35 9.51 2.19
N TYR A 164 -12.55 9.23 1.17
CA TYR A 164 -12.81 9.50 -0.24
C TYR A 164 -12.85 8.16 -0.96
N PHE A 165 -13.78 7.99 -1.89
CA PHE A 165 -13.95 6.71 -2.58
C PHE A 165 -14.66 6.87 -3.92
N SER A 166 -14.44 5.94 -4.84
CA SER A 166 -15.23 5.71 -6.05
C SER A 166 -15.97 4.39 -5.96
N LEU A 167 -16.80 4.11 -6.94
CA LEU A 167 -17.61 2.90 -7.06
C LEU A 167 -17.26 2.19 -8.36
N ALA A 168 -17.29 0.86 -8.35
CA ALA A 168 -16.99 0.04 -9.52
C ALA A 168 -18.06 0.13 -10.63
N GLU A 169 -19.28 0.56 -10.32
CA GLU A 169 -20.37 0.68 -11.26
C GLU A 169 -21.15 1.98 -11.07
N ASP A 170 -21.83 2.43 -12.13
CA ASP A 170 -22.75 3.57 -12.06
C ASP A 170 -23.90 3.31 -11.08
N GLU A 171 -24.05 4.16 -10.05
CA GLU A 171 -25.04 4.00 -9.03
C GLU A 171 -26.14 5.06 -9.06
N LEU A 172 -27.38 4.61 -8.87
CA LEU A 172 -28.54 5.49 -8.81
C LEU A 172 -28.77 5.96 -7.36
N LEU A 173 -28.59 7.25 -7.10
CA LEU A 173 -28.63 7.82 -5.77
C LEU A 173 -29.94 8.54 -5.48
N GLY A 174 -30.51 8.27 -4.30
CA GLY A 174 -31.56 9.04 -3.66
C GLY A 174 -32.89 9.09 -4.39
N VAL A 175 -33.84 9.82 -3.81
CA VAL A 175 -35.17 10.03 -4.38
C VAL A 175 -35.13 10.84 -5.69
N ALA A 176 -34.09 11.65 -5.88
CA ALA A 176 -33.90 12.46 -7.08
C ALA A 176 -33.35 11.64 -8.27
N GLN A 177 -32.96 10.40 -8.03
CA GLN A 177 -32.37 9.50 -9.05
C GLN A 177 -31.22 10.15 -9.82
N VAL A 178 -30.28 10.73 -9.08
CA VAL A 178 -29.01 11.24 -9.63
C VAL A 178 -28.08 10.05 -9.82
N VAL A 179 -27.46 9.92 -10.98
CA VAL A 179 -26.43 8.90 -11.21
C VAL A 179 -25.12 9.40 -10.65
N MET A 180 -24.45 8.63 -9.81
CA MET A 180 -23.03 8.71 -9.53
C MET A 180 -22.35 7.74 -10.50
N GLN A 181 -21.48 8.28 -11.34
CA GLN A 181 -20.76 7.45 -12.32
C GLN A 181 -19.59 6.73 -11.64
N ASP A 182 -19.13 5.64 -12.22
CA ASP A 182 -17.97 4.86 -11.77
C ASP A 182 -16.68 5.68 -11.73
N ASP A 183 -16.59 6.72 -12.56
CA ASP A 183 -15.47 7.67 -12.57
C ASP A 183 -15.63 8.86 -11.60
N ASP A 184 -16.74 8.97 -10.87
CA ASP A 184 -16.97 10.01 -9.86
C ASP A 184 -16.36 9.61 -8.50
N ALA A 185 -15.82 10.59 -7.78
CA ALA A 185 -15.43 10.40 -6.40
C ALA A 185 -16.40 11.04 -5.41
N ALA A 186 -16.72 10.31 -4.35
CA ALA A 186 -17.48 10.78 -3.20
C ALA A 186 -16.59 11.01 -1.98
N MET A 187 -17.10 11.73 -0.97
CA MET A 187 -16.43 11.88 0.33
C MET A 187 -17.40 11.68 1.48
N LEU A 188 -16.89 11.08 2.54
CA LEU A 188 -17.60 10.86 3.80
C LEU A 188 -16.79 11.44 4.98
N PRO A 189 -17.14 12.64 5.48
CA PRO A 189 -16.45 13.22 6.62
C PRO A 189 -16.62 12.39 7.90
N PRO A 190 -15.68 12.45 8.86
CA PRO A 190 -15.74 11.70 10.11
C PRO A 190 -17.06 11.98 10.87
N GLY A 191 -17.76 10.89 11.23
CA GLY A 191 -19.03 10.95 11.93
C GLY A 191 -20.23 11.44 11.10
N ALA A 192 -20.05 11.70 9.80
CA ALA A 192 -21.15 11.99 8.90
C ALA A 192 -21.99 10.73 8.67
N VAL A 193 -23.29 10.92 8.43
CA VAL A 193 -24.25 9.86 8.07
C VAL A 193 -24.66 9.94 6.60
N LYS A 194 -24.15 10.92 5.87
CA LYS A 194 -24.34 11.11 4.44
C LYS A 194 -23.03 11.42 3.75
N ALA A 195 -22.78 10.72 2.66
CA ALA A 195 -21.70 11.03 1.74
C ALA A 195 -22.08 12.26 0.89
N LEU A 196 -21.06 12.93 0.40
CA LEU A 196 -21.16 14.09 -0.47
C LEU A 196 -20.38 13.81 -1.76
N SER A 197 -20.84 14.37 -2.88
CA SER A 197 -20.01 14.40 -4.10
C SER A 197 -18.72 15.15 -3.81
N PHE A 198 -17.59 14.59 -4.22
CA PHE A 198 -16.27 15.22 -4.06
C PHE A 198 -15.79 15.79 -5.39
N LEU A 199 -15.46 14.94 -6.36
CA LEU A 199 -15.02 15.33 -7.70
C LEU A 199 -15.77 14.50 -8.74
N PRO A 200 -16.34 15.13 -9.78
CA PRO A 200 -16.91 14.40 -10.90
C PRO A 200 -15.82 13.83 -11.81
N GLY A 201 -16.07 12.72 -12.47
CA GLY A 201 -15.18 12.03 -13.40
C GLY A 201 -14.59 12.95 -14.49
N THR A 202 -15.36 13.93 -14.92
CA THR A 202 -14.88 14.94 -15.88
C THR A 202 -13.65 15.73 -15.41
N VAL A 203 -13.40 15.83 -14.11
CA VAL A 203 -12.18 16.45 -13.56
C VAL A 203 -10.98 15.52 -13.76
N PHE A 204 -11.15 14.23 -13.49
CA PHE A 204 -10.12 13.23 -13.70
C PHE A 204 -9.82 13.05 -15.19
N GLU A 205 -10.87 12.98 -16.05
CA GLU A 205 -10.70 12.97 -17.52
C GLU A 205 -9.93 14.18 -18.04
N ALA A 206 -10.27 15.37 -17.55
CA ALA A 206 -9.57 16.59 -17.94
C ALA A 206 -8.11 16.57 -17.50
N ALA A 207 -7.82 16.10 -16.28
CA ALA A 207 -6.47 15.99 -15.75
C ALA A 207 -5.64 14.96 -16.52
N ALA A 208 -6.17 13.76 -16.77
CA ALA A 208 -5.50 12.74 -17.57
C ALA A 208 -5.27 13.20 -19.02
N SER A 209 -6.28 13.81 -19.64
CA SER A 209 -6.18 14.37 -21.00
C SER A 209 -5.10 15.46 -21.10
N HIS A 210 -5.02 16.34 -20.10
CA HIS A 210 -3.98 17.37 -20.05
C HIS A 210 -2.60 16.73 -19.86
N ALA A 211 -2.46 15.77 -18.97
CA ALA A 211 -1.20 15.07 -18.71
C ALA A 211 -0.66 14.35 -19.94
N LEU A 212 -1.55 13.71 -20.70
CA LEU A 212 -1.19 12.92 -21.88
C LEU A 212 -1.17 13.74 -23.19
N GLY A 213 -1.64 14.99 -23.16
CA GLY A 213 -1.72 15.86 -24.34
C GLY A 213 -2.70 15.34 -25.41
N LYS A 214 -3.66 14.50 -25.04
CA LYS A 214 -4.70 13.90 -25.90
C LYS A 214 -6.00 13.75 -25.11
N SER A 215 -7.15 13.74 -25.80
CA SER A 215 -8.43 13.41 -25.15
C SER A 215 -8.42 11.95 -24.70
N VAL A 216 -8.77 11.73 -23.46
CA VAL A 216 -8.86 10.40 -22.82
C VAL A 216 -10.22 10.30 -22.16
N ALA A 217 -10.91 9.19 -22.37
CA ALA A 217 -12.02 8.75 -21.51
C ALA A 217 -11.41 7.79 -20.49
N ILE A 218 -11.62 8.03 -19.22
CA ILE A 218 -10.97 7.25 -18.15
C ILE A 218 -11.62 5.89 -17.90
N GLY A 219 -12.88 5.71 -18.29
CA GLY A 219 -13.66 4.48 -18.11
C GLY A 219 -14.05 4.29 -16.66
N ASP A 220 -13.09 4.23 -15.76
CA ASP A 220 -13.27 3.96 -14.35
C ASP A 220 -12.12 4.54 -13.53
N LEU A 221 -12.35 4.84 -12.25
CA LEU A 221 -11.38 5.39 -11.30
C LEU A 221 -10.89 4.28 -10.37
N ARG A 222 -9.76 3.66 -10.71
CA ARG A 222 -9.20 2.47 -10.07
C ARG A 222 -8.36 2.72 -8.81
N GLY A 223 -7.87 3.89 -8.61
CA GLY A 223 -7.05 4.23 -7.45
C GLY A 223 -7.15 5.69 -7.10
N LEU A 224 -7.17 5.98 -5.82
CA LEU A 224 -7.34 7.33 -5.28
C LEU A 224 -6.42 7.56 -4.10
N GLU A 225 -5.79 8.75 -4.03
CA GLU A 225 -5.01 9.17 -2.88
C GLU A 225 -5.07 10.68 -2.73
N ILE A 226 -5.11 11.17 -1.50
CA ILE A 226 -5.26 12.60 -1.19
C ILE A 226 -3.96 13.16 -0.61
N ASP A 227 -3.38 14.16 -1.28
CA ASP A 227 -2.16 14.85 -0.84
C ASP A 227 -2.39 16.35 -0.68
N GLY A 228 -2.75 16.79 0.52
CA GLY A 228 -2.80 18.21 0.88
C GLY A 228 -3.68 19.10 -0.02
N GLY A 229 -4.68 18.53 -0.69
CA GLY A 229 -5.56 19.21 -1.63
C GLY A 229 -5.26 18.92 -3.10
N ASP A 230 -4.25 18.12 -3.39
CA ASP A 230 -4.03 17.44 -4.65
C ASP A 230 -4.64 16.04 -4.59
N VAL A 231 -5.05 15.49 -5.72
CA VAL A 231 -5.57 14.13 -5.80
C VAL A 231 -4.69 13.35 -6.75
N LEU A 232 -4.09 12.27 -6.24
CA LEU A 232 -3.46 11.25 -7.07
C LEU A 232 -4.50 10.21 -7.44
N PHE A 233 -4.44 9.70 -8.66
CA PHE A 233 -5.42 8.73 -9.13
C PHE A 233 -4.86 7.82 -10.22
N GLN A 234 -5.49 6.66 -10.35
CA GLN A 234 -5.29 5.71 -11.44
C GLN A 234 -6.61 5.49 -12.16
N ILE A 235 -6.54 5.07 -13.41
CA ILE A 235 -7.69 5.01 -14.31
C ILE A 235 -7.69 3.69 -15.08
N GLN A 236 -8.85 3.13 -15.29
CA GLN A 236 -9.05 2.12 -16.30
C GLN A 236 -9.08 2.79 -17.67
N SER A 237 -7.94 2.89 -18.31
CA SER A 237 -7.85 3.46 -19.64
C SER A 237 -7.79 2.36 -20.68
N PRO A 238 -8.44 2.53 -21.84
CA PRO A 238 -8.22 1.63 -22.99
C PRO A 238 -6.83 1.81 -23.62
N SER A 239 -6.00 2.65 -23.02
CA SER A 239 -4.64 2.99 -23.47
C SER A 239 -3.59 2.19 -22.67
N ASP A 240 -2.35 2.38 -23.01
CA ASP A 240 -1.15 1.86 -22.37
C ASP A 240 -0.72 2.68 -21.12
N GLN A 241 -1.66 3.27 -20.40
CA GLN A 241 -1.42 4.15 -19.25
C GLN A 241 -2.27 3.81 -18.01
N ASP A 242 -2.96 2.68 -18.01
CA ASP A 242 -3.85 2.21 -16.95
C ASP A 242 -3.11 1.85 -15.65
N GLY A 243 -1.82 1.48 -15.75
CA GLY A 243 -0.93 1.34 -14.60
C GLY A 243 -0.21 2.62 -14.17
N SER A 244 -0.49 3.77 -14.80
CA SER A 244 0.19 5.04 -14.48
C SER A 244 -0.52 5.82 -13.39
N VAL A 245 0.25 6.58 -12.59
CA VAL A 245 -0.31 7.47 -11.58
C VAL A 245 -0.40 8.90 -12.12
N PHE A 246 -1.58 9.47 -12.03
CA PHE A 246 -1.91 10.85 -12.41
C PHE A 246 -2.10 11.73 -11.17
N SER A 247 -2.04 13.03 -11.35
CA SER A 247 -2.34 14.03 -10.32
C SER A 247 -3.23 15.11 -10.91
N THR A 248 -4.15 15.65 -10.13
CA THR A 248 -4.97 16.81 -10.51
C THR A 248 -4.20 18.14 -10.46
N LYS A 249 -3.00 18.15 -9.92
CA LYS A 249 -2.13 19.31 -9.76
C LYS A 249 -1.84 20.01 -11.09
N ASN A 250 -1.87 21.34 -11.08
CA ASN A 250 -1.63 22.17 -12.26
C ASN A 250 -2.57 21.85 -13.45
N GLY A 251 -3.76 21.32 -13.20
CA GLY A 251 -4.74 20.96 -14.22
C GLY A 251 -4.53 19.58 -14.83
N GLY A 252 -3.62 18.79 -14.26
CA GLY A 252 -3.34 17.40 -14.63
C GLY A 252 -1.91 17.15 -15.05
N MET A 253 -1.29 16.14 -14.46
CA MET A 253 0.06 15.70 -14.80
C MET A 253 0.26 14.22 -14.50
N LEU A 254 1.13 13.54 -15.26
CA LEU A 254 1.69 12.26 -14.85
C LEU A 254 2.64 12.47 -13.67
N VAL A 255 2.53 11.63 -12.66
CA VAL A 255 3.44 11.69 -11.52
C VAL A 255 4.79 11.10 -11.95
N ALA A 256 5.82 11.94 -11.94
CA ALA A 256 7.13 11.56 -12.46
C ALA A 256 7.72 10.36 -11.71
N GLY A 257 8.05 9.33 -12.45
CA GLY A 257 8.61 8.09 -11.89
C GLY A 257 7.60 6.98 -11.64
N PHE A 258 6.30 7.27 -11.80
CA PHE A 258 5.22 6.30 -11.63
C PHE A 258 4.44 6.07 -12.93
N GLU A 259 5.11 6.24 -14.07
CA GLU A 259 4.58 5.86 -15.37
C GLU A 259 4.68 4.32 -15.53
N GLU A 260 3.64 3.68 -15.98
CA GLU A 260 3.52 2.23 -16.14
C GLU A 260 4.76 1.58 -16.79
N ALA A 261 5.26 2.15 -17.86
CA ALA A 261 6.46 1.67 -18.57
C ALA A 261 7.72 1.60 -17.69
N LYS A 262 7.72 2.22 -16.51
CA LYS A 262 8.85 2.25 -15.56
C LYS A 262 8.69 1.27 -14.40
N LEU A 263 7.52 0.69 -14.23
CA LEU A 263 7.21 -0.20 -13.10
C LEU A 263 7.92 -1.55 -13.19
N GLY A 264 8.41 -1.93 -14.38
CA GLY A 264 9.25 -3.11 -14.59
C GLY A 264 8.49 -4.40 -14.84
N PHE A 265 7.21 -4.32 -15.16
CA PHE A 265 6.41 -5.45 -15.61
C PHE A 265 6.82 -5.89 -17.02
N ALA A 266 6.62 -7.16 -17.33
CA ALA A 266 6.90 -7.75 -18.64
C ALA A 266 5.77 -7.48 -19.66
N GLU A 267 4.57 -7.25 -19.19
CA GLU A 267 3.34 -6.94 -19.91
C GLU A 267 2.77 -5.61 -19.46
N ASN A 268 1.76 -5.14 -20.19
CA ASN A 268 0.89 -4.06 -19.74
C ASN A 268 0.11 -4.52 -18.52
N VAL A 269 0.02 -3.69 -17.50
CA VAL A 269 -0.66 -4.03 -16.25
C VAL A 269 -1.68 -2.96 -15.91
N GLU A 270 -2.85 -3.39 -15.54
CA GLU A 270 -3.88 -2.56 -14.93
C GLU A 270 -3.71 -2.61 -13.41
N THR A 271 -3.91 -1.49 -12.76
CA THR A 271 -3.81 -1.37 -11.30
C THR A 271 -5.19 -1.07 -10.72
N ASP A 272 -5.55 -1.73 -9.63
CA ASP A 272 -6.85 -1.56 -8.97
C ASP A 272 -6.80 -0.66 -7.76
N ALA A 273 -5.63 -0.39 -7.18
CA ALA A 273 -5.57 0.35 -5.95
C ALA A 273 -4.33 1.22 -5.85
N LEU A 274 -4.44 2.33 -5.13
CA LEU A 274 -3.38 3.30 -4.92
C LEU A 274 -3.43 3.83 -3.49
N ALA A 275 -2.29 3.84 -2.82
CA ALA A 275 -2.12 4.51 -1.53
C ALA A 275 -0.72 5.10 -1.38
N TYR A 276 -0.54 6.08 -0.52
CA TYR A 276 0.79 6.44 -0.07
C TYR A 276 1.41 5.33 0.77
N ALA A 277 2.64 4.96 0.44
CA ALA A 277 3.40 4.14 1.36
C ALA A 277 3.73 4.96 2.62
N PRO A 278 3.70 4.35 3.80
CA PRO A 278 3.97 5.04 5.04
C PRO A 278 5.31 5.76 5.00
N THR A 279 5.35 7.02 5.43
CA THR A 279 6.55 7.88 5.44
C THR A 279 7.59 7.42 6.43
N GLN A 280 7.19 6.75 7.50
CA GLN A 280 8.12 5.97 8.30
C GLN A 280 8.43 4.69 7.54
N ALA A 281 9.53 4.73 6.82
CA ALA A 281 10.07 3.55 6.16
C ALA A 281 10.32 2.45 7.21
N PHE A 282 9.29 1.62 7.45
CA PHE A 282 9.52 0.35 8.10
C PHE A 282 10.43 -0.47 7.18
N PRO A 283 11.36 -1.22 7.72
CA PRO A 283 12.15 -2.09 6.89
C PRO A 283 11.23 -3.03 6.10
N VAL A 284 11.33 -3.00 4.78
CA VAL A 284 10.59 -3.92 3.90
C VAL A 284 11.43 -5.15 3.69
N LEU A 285 10.92 -6.29 4.10
CA LEU A 285 11.53 -7.59 3.90
C LEU A 285 10.87 -8.28 2.70
N THR A 286 11.69 -8.80 1.81
CA THR A 286 11.28 -9.66 0.69
C THR A 286 12.12 -10.93 0.65
N ALA A 287 11.57 -12.03 0.14
CA ALA A 287 12.28 -13.29 -0.03
C ALA A 287 12.28 -13.70 -1.51
N THR A 288 13.43 -14.14 -2.01
CA THR A 288 13.55 -14.62 -3.39
C THR A 288 14.40 -15.90 -3.45
N PRO A 289 13.85 -17.02 -3.90
CA PRO A 289 12.43 -17.28 -4.12
C PRO A 289 11.64 -17.40 -2.82
N THR A 290 10.34 -17.13 -2.84
CA THR A 290 9.44 -17.36 -1.70
C THR A 290 9.14 -18.84 -1.48
N LYS A 291 9.30 -19.66 -2.51
CA LYS A 291 9.12 -21.12 -2.50
C LYS A 291 10.41 -21.83 -2.92
N PRO A 292 11.47 -21.80 -2.12
CA PRO A 292 12.71 -22.51 -2.45
C PRO A 292 12.49 -24.02 -2.33
N ALA A 293 13.15 -24.78 -3.22
CA ALA A 293 13.24 -26.23 -3.02
C ALA A 293 14.02 -26.55 -1.74
N SER A 294 13.75 -27.72 -1.14
CA SER A 294 14.49 -28.19 0.04
C SER A 294 16.00 -28.16 -0.19
N GLY A 295 16.74 -27.56 0.72
CA GLY A 295 18.20 -27.35 0.62
C GLY A 295 18.65 -26.25 -0.33
N ALA A 296 17.72 -25.59 -1.05
CA ALA A 296 18.06 -24.48 -1.91
C ALA A 296 18.19 -23.15 -1.12
N PRO A 297 19.02 -22.20 -1.56
CA PRO A 297 19.11 -20.91 -0.93
C PRO A 297 17.87 -20.05 -1.21
N THR A 298 17.44 -19.28 -0.21
CA THR A 298 16.56 -18.12 -0.39
C THR A 298 17.29 -16.88 0.06
N THR A 299 17.15 -15.79 -0.68
CA THR A 299 17.72 -14.50 -0.33
C THR A 299 16.64 -13.62 0.24
N LEU A 300 16.83 -13.18 1.48
CA LEU A 300 16.04 -12.15 2.13
C LEU A 300 16.66 -10.81 1.78
N THR A 301 15.92 -9.95 1.12
CA THR A 301 16.34 -8.58 0.82
C THR A 301 15.57 -7.64 1.72
N ILE A 302 16.27 -6.70 2.33
CA ILE A 302 15.71 -5.74 3.27
C ILE A 302 15.98 -4.35 2.73
N ARG A 303 14.97 -3.50 2.70
CA ARG A 303 15.07 -2.09 2.31
C ARG A 303 14.48 -1.19 3.38
N GLY A 304 14.82 0.09 3.35
CA GLY A 304 14.30 1.07 4.30
C GLY A 304 14.85 0.93 5.73
N LEU A 305 15.97 0.21 5.90
CA LEU A 305 16.72 0.22 7.15
C LEU A 305 17.34 1.59 7.38
N THR A 306 17.55 1.94 8.65
CA THR A 306 18.39 3.08 8.96
C THR A 306 19.83 2.80 8.51
N PRO A 307 20.45 3.68 7.69
CA PRO A 307 21.81 3.46 7.20
C PRO A 307 22.82 3.15 8.32
N ALA A 308 23.66 2.16 8.07
CA ALA A 308 24.70 1.69 8.96
C ALA A 308 24.24 1.17 10.34
N GLN A 309 22.93 0.93 10.54
CA GLN A 309 22.40 0.40 11.79
C GLN A 309 22.35 -1.15 11.79
N PRO A 310 22.55 -1.77 12.96
CA PRO A 310 22.41 -3.21 13.09
C PRO A 310 20.93 -3.64 13.08
N PHE A 311 20.67 -4.75 12.42
CA PHE A 311 19.38 -5.41 12.41
C PHE A 311 19.52 -6.91 12.73
N VAL A 312 18.44 -7.52 13.15
CA VAL A 312 18.35 -8.94 13.48
C VAL A 312 17.30 -9.60 12.61
N VAL A 313 17.58 -10.79 12.10
CA VAL A 313 16.63 -11.67 11.41
C VAL A 313 16.04 -12.65 12.43
N LEU A 314 14.74 -12.63 12.58
CA LEU A 314 14.00 -13.56 13.43
C LEU A 314 13.13 -14.47 12.56
N ALA A 315 12.99 -15.73 12.94
CA ALA A 315 12.20 -16.71 12.19
C ALA A 315 11.36 -17.58 13.12
N ALA A 316 10.17 -17.98 12.67
CA ALA A 316 9.27 -18.93 13.35
C ALA A 316 8.56 -19.81 12.32
N GLN A 317 8.10 -21.00 12.73
CA GLN A 317 7.26 -21.86 11.89
C GLN A 317 5.79 -21.40 11.86
N ALA A 318 5.40 -20.58 12.82
CA ALA A 318 4.06 -20.06 12.92
C ALA A 318 4.07 -18.60 13.34
N LEU A 319 3.02 -17.91 12.97
CA LEU A 319 2.69 -16.63 13.56
C LEU A 319 1.95 -16.85 14.87
N ALA A 320 2.03 -15.87 15.76
CA ALA A 320 1.40 -16.02 17.08
C ALA A 320 -0.12 -16.24 16.94
N PRO A 321 -0.70 -17.23 17.60
CA PRO A 321 -2.13 -17.54 17.48
C PRO A 321 -3.05 -16.38 17.89
N SER A 322 -2.56 -15.47 18.72
CA SER A 322 -3.25 -14.24 19.14
C SER A 322 -2.93 -13.04 18.27
N GLY A 323 -2.17 -13.26 17.20
CA GLY A 323 -1.81 -12.24 16.24
C GLY A 323 -0.66 -11.35 16.62
N VAL A 324 -0.45 -10.99 17.84
CA VAL A 324 0.71 -10.27 18.34
C VAL A 324 1.35 -11.04 19.44
N ALA A 325 2.55 -11.56 19.16
CA ALA A 325 3.33 -12.29 20.15
C ALA A 325 3.78 -11.40 21.30
N ALA A 326 4.19 -10.20 20.98
CA ALA A 326 4.56 -9.18 21.94
C ALA A 326 4.59 -7.81 21.24
N VAL A 327 3.96 -6.81 21.84
CA VAL A 327 4.36 -5.44 21.60
C VAL A 327 5.61 -5.23 22.44
N LEU A 328 6.77 -5.33 21.81
CA LEU A 328 8.00 -4.94 22.47
C LEU A 328 7.97 -3.40 22.57
N PRO A 329 7.93 -2.82 23.80
CA PRO A 329 7.89 -1.38 23.94
C PRO A 329 9.05 -0.74 23.15
N GLY A 330 8.74 0.08 22.15
CA GLY A 330 9.69 0.69 21.25
C GLY A 330 10.11 -0.14 20.02
N PHE A 331 9.68 -1.41 19.87
CA PHE A 331 10.09 -2.27 18.75
C PHE A 331 8.98 -2.57 17.72
N GLY A 332 7.78 -2.06 17.96
CA GLY A 332 6.64 -2.42 17.12
C GLY A 332 6.08 -3.81 17.42
N ALA A 333 5.18 -4.30 16.56
CA ALA A 333 4.54 -5.58 16.76
C ALA A 333 5.39 -6.73 16.18
N LEU A 334 5.88 -7.60 17.05
CA LEU A 334 6.43 -8.89 16.65
C LEU A 334 5.26 -9.87 16.49
N VAL A 335 5.07 -10.38 15.28
CA VAL A 335 3.98 -11.32 14.96
C VAL A 335 4.43 -12.79 14.96
N LEU A 336 5.72 -13.06 15.12
CA LEU A 336 6.24 -14.42 15.22
C LEU A 336 5.86 -15.06 16.57
N ASP A 337 5.47 -16.32 16.58
CA ASP A 337 5.12 -17.02 17.82
C ASP A 337 6.35 -17.16 18.75
N PRO A 338 6.36 -16.52 19.93
CA PRO A 338 7.51 -16.59 20.85
C PRO A 338 7.66 -17.94 21.51
N ALA A 339 6.64 -18.81 21.49
CA ALA A 339 6.71 -20.18 21.99
C ALA A 339 7.23 -21.16 20.92
N ASP A 340 7.35 -20.70 19.66
CA ASP A 340 7.84 -21.54 18.58
C ASP A 340 9.31 -21.94 18.77
N PRO A 341 9.65 -23.23 18.64
CA PRO A 341 11.02 -23.70 18.78
C PRO A 341 12.03 -23.05 17.83
N LEU A 342 11.60 -22.71 16.59
CA LEU A 342 12.45 -22.02 15.62
C LEU A 342 12.69 -20.57 16.04
N PHE A 343 11.67 -19.90 16.60
CA PHE A 343 11.84 -18.56 17.16
C PHE A 343 12.86 -18.57 18.30
N LEU A 344 12.74 -19.49 19.25
CA LEU A 344 13.70 -19.62 20.34
C LEU A 344 15.11 -19.98 19.83
N ALA A 345 15.20 -20.84 18.83
CA ALA A 345 16.47 -21.15 18.18
C ALA A 345 17.08 -19.92 17.49
N SER A 346 16.26 -19.07 16.84
CA SER A 346 16.75 -17.82 16.24
C SER A 346 17.33 -16.87 17.29
N LEU A 347 16.70 -16.74 18.44
CA LEU A 347 17.21 -15.93 19.54
C LEU A 347 18.56 -16.44 20.08
N THR A 348 18.74 -17.76 20.16
CA THR A 348 20.02 -18.34 20.61
C THR A 348 21.13 -18.23 19.56
N SER A 349 20.76 -18.05 18.30
CA SER A 349 21.67 -17.90 17.15
C SER A 349 21.90 -16.44 16.76
N LEU A 350 21.49 -15.47 17.57
CA LEU A 350 21.55 -14.05 17.27
C LEU A 350 22.86 -13.57 16.64
N PRO A 351 24.06 -13.99 17.09
CA PRO A 351 25.30 -13.52 16.46
C PRO A 351 25.41 -13.83 14.97
N ALA A 352 24.80 -14.94 14.53
CA ALA A 352 24.80 -15.33 13.13
C ALA A 352 23.65 -14.67 12.31
N LEU A 353 22.66 -14.12 12.99
CA LEU A 353 21.48 -13.50 12.41
C LEU A 353 21.49 -11.96 12.47
N ILE A 354 22.58 -11.36 12.98
CA ILE A 354 22.78 -9.93 12.99
C ILE A 354 23.42 -9.50 11.68
N GLY A 355 22.79 -8.55 11.00
CA GLY A 355 23.34 -7.84 9.86
C GLY A 355 23.56 -6.36 10.20
N VAL A 356 24.23 -5.66 9.31
CA VAL A 356 24.37 -4.20 9.35
C VAL A 356 23.86 -3.65 8.02
N ALA A 357 22.99 -2.68 8.10
CA ALA A 357 22.45 -2.01 6.91
C ALA A 357 23.56 -1.32 6.13
N SER A 358 23.45 -1.32 4.82
CA SER A 358 24.35 -0.56 3.93
C SER A 358 24.23 0.94 4.18
N PRO A 359 25.15 1.77 3.66
CA PRO A 359 25.06 3.22 3.75
C PRO A 359 23.80 3.84 3.11
N ILE A 360 23.08 3.08 2.29
CA ILE A 360 21.82 3.50 1.66
C ILE A 360 20.58 2.86 2.31
N GLY A 361 20.74 2.14 3.42
CA GLY A 361 19.63 1.54 4.14
C GLY A 361 19.16 0.18 3.62
N ASP A 362 19.96 -0.49 2.79
CA ASP A 362 19.64 -1.84 2.31
C ASP A 362 20.37 -2.91 3.12
N GLY A 363 19.78 -4.10 3.19
CA GLY A 363 20.39 -5.30 3.77
C GLY A 363 20.07 -6.53 2.94
N ALA A 364 20.90 -7.55 3.08
CA ALA A 364 20.60 -8.85 2.48
C ALA A 364 21.07 -9.98 3.41
N PHE A 365 20.32 -11.04 3.46
CA PHE A 365 20.62 -12.23 4.21
C PHE A 365 20.26 -13.45 3.38
N THR A 366 21.19 -14.37 3.20
CA THR A 366 20.93 -15.62 2.46
C THR A 366 20.77 -16.76 3.46
N ALA A 367 19.62 -17.38 3.46
CA ALA A 367 19.34 -18.57 4.24
C ALA A 367 19.27 -19.80 3.33
N LEU A 368 19.69 -20.94 3.84
CA LEU A 368 19.44 -22.23 3.18
C LEU A 368 18.11 -22.76 3.68
N ALA A 369 17.20 -23.09 2.77
CA ALA A 369 16.01 -23.82 3.13
C ALA A 369 16.41 -25.11 3.86
N PRO A 370 15.79 -25.42 5.01
CA PRO A 370 16.09 -26.66 5.71
C PRO A 370 15.94 -27.89 4.81
N GLY A 371 16.71 -28.93 5.07
CA GLY A 371 16.60 -30.22 4.35
C GLY A 371 15.23 -30.87 4.59
N ALA A 372 14.87 -31.83 3.76
CA ALA A 372 13.56 -32.49 3.73
C ALA A 372 12.97 -32.85 5.10
N PHE A 373 11.81 -32.28 5.42
CA PHE A 373 11.08 -32.54 6.66
C PHE A 373 9.92 -33.54 6.50
N GLY A 374 9.67 -34.08 5.32
CA GLY A 374 8.56 -35.00 5.04
C GLY A 374 7.19 -34.31 4.88
N THR A 375 7.07 -33.02 5.19
CA THR A 375 5.90 -32.16 4.95
C THR A 375 6.35 -30.76 4.53
N PRO A 376 5.59 -30.03 3.71
CA PRO A 376 5.87 -28.63 3.45
C PRO A 376 6.02 -27.85 4.75
N LEU A 377 6.95 -26.93 4.81
CA LEU A 377 7.23 -26.12 5.99
C LEU A 377 7.14 -24.66 5.64
N ASP A 378 6.28 -23.95 6.34
CA ASP A 378 6.21 -22.50 6.27
C ASP A 378 7.11 -21.88 7.33
N VAL A 379 7.95 -20.94 6.94
CA VAL A 379 8.82 -20.20 7.83
C VAL A 379 8.51 -18.72 7.71
N ALA A 380 7.92 -18.16 8.74
CA ALA A 380 7.72 -16.73 8.86
C ALA A 380 9.00 -16.04 9.32
N VAL A 381 9.38 -14.96 8.67
CA VAL A 381 10.60 -14.19 8.97
C VAL A 381 10.25 -12.73 9.17
N GLN A 382 10.82 -12.10 10.18
CA GLN A 382 10.78 -10.66 10.41
C GLN A 382 12.18 -10.10 10.70
N ILE A 383 12.36 -8.83 10.42
CA ILE A 383 13.58 -8.09 10.75
C ILE A 383 13.27 -7.10 11.87
N VAL A 384 14.19 -7.00 12.81
CA VAL A 384 14.14 -6.00 13.88
C VAL A 384 15.39 -5.13 13.83
N GLU A 385 15.24 -3.83 13.64
CA GLU A 385 16.31 -2.86 13.80
C GLU A 385 16.59 -2.60 15.29
N LEU A 386 17.82 -2.82 15.72
CA LEU A 386 18.14 -2.81 17.15
C LEU A 386 18.17 -1.42 17.80
N GLN A 387 18.41 -0.36 17.02
CA GLN A 387 18.55 1.00 17.58
C GLN A 387 17.31 1.87 17.39
N THR A 388 16.59 1.67 16.33
CA THR A 388 15.40 2.48 16.00
C THR A 388 14.10 1.79 16.42
N SER A 389 14.20 0.54 16.86
CA SER A 389 13.05 -0.25 17.31
C SER A 389 11.99 -0.46 16.21
N ARG A 390 12.41 -0.49 14.95
CA ARG A 390 11.51 -0.73 13.82
C ARG A 390 11.49 -2.22 13.47
N VAL A 391 10.30 -2.74 13.18
CA VAL A 391 10.10 -4.13 12.78
C VAL A 391 9.59 -4.16 11.33
N SER A 392 10.12 -5.07 10.51
CA SER A 392 9.66 -5.22 9.12
C SER A 392 8.28 -5.87 9.04
N ASN A 393 7.67 -5.82 7.84
CA ASN A 393 6.62 -6.77 7.49
C ASN A 393 7.12 -8.21 7.72
N PRO A 394 6.24 -9.16 8.08
CA PRO A 394 6.58 -10.58 8.03
C PRO A 394 6.62 -11.04 6.57
N VAL A 395 7.51 -11.97 6.27
CA VAL A 395 7.55 -12.71 5.01
C VAL A 395 7.44 -14.19 5.33
N VAL A 396 6.53 -14.89 4.67
CA VAL A 396 6.42 -16.33 4.77
C VAL A 396 7.17 -16.99 3.61
N VAL A 397 8.09 -17.87 3.93
CA VAL A 397 8.83 -18.67 2.96
C VAL A 397 8.29 -20.09 3.01
N GLU A 398 7.62 -20.52 1.95
CA GLU A 398 7.09 -21.87 1.81
C GLU A 398 8.19 -22.81 1.29
N ILE A 399 8.69 -23.69 2.14
CA ILE A 399 9.72 -24.66 1.77
C ILE A 399 9.04 -25.90 1.21
N ASN A 400 9.06 -26.02 -0.11
CA ASN A 400 8.56 -27.21 -0.80
C ASN A 400 9.60 -28.33 -0.76
N GLN A 401 9.09 -29.57 -0.72
CA GLN A 401 9.93 -30.79 -0.77
C GLN A 401 10.24 -31.22 -2.19
#